data_87cd73237c2a5f11da757aba60657c06
#
_entry.id   87cd73237c2a5f11da757aba60657c06
#
_cell.length_a   1.000
_cell.length_b   1.000
_cell.length_c   1.000
_cell.angle_alpha   90.00
_cell.angle_beta   90.00
_cell.angle_gamma   90.00
#
_symmetry.space_group_name_H-M   'P 1'
#
loop_
_entity.id
_entity.type
_entity.pdbx_description
1 polymer ?
#
loop_
_entity_poly.entity_id
_entity_poly.type
_entity_poly.pdbx_seq_one_letter_code
_entity_poly.pdbx_strand_id
1 'polypeptide(L)'
;MCTIDHASRRLWLNQTIDDNVAQQICAALLAMTAADKDKPIRVYINSPGGTITSAYMIINMMMSAEVTPPVWTTGLGMCYSAATLLLAAGEPGNRVVLEDTTLMIHKLKRPG
;
A
#
# COMPACT_ATOMS: atom_id res chain seq x y z
N MET A 1 -12.18 4.87 0.34
CA MET A 1 -11.61 6.02 1.03
C MET A 1 -10.20 5.73 1.51
N CYS A 2 -9.32 6.69 1.39
CA CYS A 2 -7.96 6.60 1.93
C CYS A 2 -7.89 7.45 3.19
N THR A 3 -7.59 6.84 4.31
CA THR A 3 -7.49 7.52 5.59
C THR A 3 -6.05 7.47 6.08
N ILE A 4 -5.53 8.62 6.49
CA ILE A 4 -4.15 8.76 6.95
C ILE A 4 -4.17 9.22 8.40
N ASP A 5 -3.58 8.43 9.28
CA ASP A 5 -3.41 8.78 10.68
C ASP A 5 -1.91 8.95 10.96
N HIS A 6 -1.45 10.18 10.97
CA HIS A 6 -0.05 10.50 11.19
C HIS A 6 0.42 10.12 12.60
N ALA A 7 -0.41 10.31 13.59
CA ALA A 7 -0.05 10.04 14.99
C ALA A 7 0.23 8.56 15.22
N SER A 8 -0.60 7.67 14.68
CA SER A 8 -0.42 6.22 14.82
C SER A 8 0.42 5.61 13.71
N ARG A 9 0.82 6.39 12.71
CA ARG A 9 1.61 5.96 11.55
C ARG A 9 0.89 4.85 10.77
N ARG A 10 -0.41 5.04 10.54
CA ARG A 10 -1.27 4.09 9.83
C ARG A 10 -1.92 4.74 8.62
N LEU A 11 -1.92 3.98 7.54
CA LEU A 11 -2.56 4.34 6.28
C LEU A 11 -3.63 3.29 5.98
N TRP A 12 -4.84 3.73 5.70
CA TRP A 12 -5.94 2.86 5.31
C TRP A 12 -6.28 3.10 3.85
N LEU A 13 -5.97 2.13 3.01
CA LEU A 13 -6.37 2.13 1.61
C LEU A 13 -7.64 1.31 1.48
N ASN A 14 -8.78 1.98 1.45
CA ASN A 14 -10.10 1.35 1.43
C ASN A 14 -10.87 1.84 0.21
N GLN A 15 -10.27 1.71 -0.96
CA GLN A 15 -10.86 2.13 -2.23
C GLN A 15 -10.04 1.63 -3.42
N THR A 16 -10.51 1.93 -4.63
CA THR A 16 -9.74 1.71 -5.85
C THR A 16 -8.44 2.52 -5.84
N ILE A 17 -7.38 1.93 -6.37
CA ILE A 17 -6.07 2.58 -6.47
C ILE A 17 -6.05 3.43 -7.73
N ASP A 18 -5.96 4.74 -7.57
CA ASP A 18 -5.82 5.72 -8.65
C ASP A 18 -4.67 6.69 -8.36
N ASP A 19 -4.41 7.61 -9.26
CA ASP A 19 -3.31 8.56 -9.11
C ASP A 19 -3.47 9.46 -7.88
N ASN A 20 -4.72 9.85 -7.58
CA ASN A 20 -4.99 10.70 -6.42
C ASN A 20 -4.63 9.98 -5.11
N VAL A 21 -5.06 8.73 -4.97
CA VAL A 21 -4.72 7.90 -3.82
C VAL A 21 -3.21 7.68 -3.73
N ALA A 22 -2.57 7.39 -4.87
CA ALA A 22 -1.13 7.17 -4.91
C ALA A 22 -0.37 8.40 -4.42
N GLN A 23 -0.76 9.60 -4.85
CA GLN A 23 -0.15 10.84 -4.39
C GLN A 23 -0.32 11.04 -2.89
N GLN A 24 -1.51 10.78 -2.36
CA GLN A 24 -1.80 10.91 -0.93
C GLN A 24 -0.94 9.96 -0.10
N ILE A 25 -0.83 8.71 -0.52
CA ILE A 25 -0.05 7.70 0.21
C ILE A 25 1.44 8.03 0.14
N CYS A 26 1.95 8.40 -1.02
CA CYS A 26 3.35 8.76 -1.16
C CYS A 26 3.71 9.97 -0.30
N ALA A 27 2.87 11.00 -0.28
CA ALA A 27 3.08 12.17 0.56
C ALA A 27 3.07 11.81 2.04
N ALA A 28 2.16 10.91 2.45
CA ALA A 28 2.09 10.47 3.83
C ALA A 28 3.32 9.65 4.24
N LEU A 29 3.81 8.78 3.36
CA LEU A 29 5.02 8.01 3.62
C LEU A 29 6.23 8.92 3.85
N LEU A 30 6.37 9.96 3.04
CA LEU A 30 7.44 10.94 3.20
C LEU A 30 7.29 11.74 4.50
N ALA A 31 6.07 12.19 4.82
CA ALA A 31 5.80 12.95 6.05
C ALA A 31 6.07 12.10 7.29
N MET A 32 5.66 10.84 7.28
CA MET A 32 5.90 9.92 8.40
C MET A 32 7.38 9.60 8.56
N THR A 33 8.13 9.48 7.45
CA THR A 33 9.57 9.30 7.49
C THR A 33 10.25 10.52 8.10
N ALA A 34 9.82 11.72 7.75
CA ALA A 34 10.36 12.95 8.30
C ALA A 34 10.11 13.07 9.81
N ALA A 35 8.96 12.57 10.28
CA ALA A 35 8.61 12.61 11.69
C ALA A 35 9.43 11.60 12.52
N ASP A 36 9.67 10.41 11.97
CA ASP A 36 10.50 9.38 12.61
C ASP A 36 10.99 8.44 11.50
N LYS A 37 12.30 8.41 11.29
CA LYS A 37 12.92 7.66 10.19
C LYS A 37 13.02 6.16 10.45
N ASP A 38 12.74 5.70 11.66
CA ASP A 38 12.98 4.30 12.06
C ASP A 38 11.71 3.53 12.42
N LYS A 39 10.70 4.22 12.95
CA LYS A 39 9.49 3.57 13.44
C LYS A 39 8.62 3.06 12.29
N PRO A 40 8.13 1.80 12.36
CA PRO A 40 7.34 1.23 11.28
C PRO A 40 6.11 2.04 10.88
N ILE A 41 5.80 2.00 9.60
CA ILE A 41 4.58 2.55 9.03
C ILE A 41 3.70 1.37 8.64
N ARG A 42 2.41 1.41 9.00
CA ARG A 42 1.47 0.34 8.70
C ARG A 42 0.50 0.76 7.62
N VAL A 43 0.36 -0.09 6.61
CA VAL A 43 -0.57 0.13 5.50
C VAL A 43 -1.61 -0.99 5.50
N TYR A 44 -2.86 -0.61 5.69
CA TYR A 44 -4.00 -1.53 5.65
C TYR A 44 -4.65 -1.43 4.28
N ILE A 45 -4.86 -2.58 3.63
CA ILE A 45 -5.30 -2.64 2.24
C ILE A 45 -6.60 -3.43 2.12
N ASN A 46 -7.64 -2.75 1.70
CA ASN A 46 -8.92 -3.33 1.30
C ASN A 46 -9.30 -2.68 -0.02
N SER A 47 -8.95 -3.31 -1.13
CA SER A 47 -9.07 -2.67 -2.44
C SER A 47 -9.33 -3.69 -3.53
N PRO A 48 -10.20 -3.36 -4.50
CA PRO A 48 -10.38 -4.17 -5.70
C PRO A 48 -9.23 -4.04 -6.70
N GLY A 49 -8.22 -3.24 -6.39
CA GLY A 49 -7.13 -2.91 -7.29
C GLY A 49 -7.36 -1.57 -7.95
N GLY A 50 -6.90 -1.44 -9.17
CA GLY A 50 -7.03 -0.19 -9.93
C GLY A 50 -5.93 -0.06 -10.97
N THR A 51 -5.45 1.15 -11.16
CA THR A 51 -4.41 1.46 -12.14
C THR A 51 -3.07 0.89 -11.68
N ILE A 52 -2.45 0.09 -12.53
CA ILE A 52 -1.20 -0.56 -12.18
C ILE A 52 -0.05 0.42 -12.02
N THR A 53 -0.04 1.48 -12.83
CA THR A 53 1.00 2.52 -12.73
C THR A 53 0.89 3.28 -11.40
N SER A 54 -0.32 3.53 -10.92
CA SER A 54 -0.54 4.16 -9.61
C SER A 54 -0.07 3.25 -8.47
N ALA A 55 -0.33 1.93 -8.57
CA ALA A 55 0.17 0.97 -7.59
C ALA A 55 1.69 0.94 -7.58
N TYR A 56 2.34 0.93 -8.74
CA TYR A 56 3.80 0.97 -8.81
C TYR A 56 4.38 2.27 -8.27
N MET A 57 3.69 3.38 -8.41
CA MET A 57 4.13 4.64 -7.80
C MET A 57 4.27 4.49 -6.28
N ILE A 58 3.27 3.86 -5.65
CA ILE A 58 3.30 3.60 -4.20
C ILE A 58 4.42 2.61 -3.86
N ILE A 59 4.51 1.52 -4.60
CA ILE A 59 5.51 0.46 -4.37
C ILE A 59 6.92 1.03 -4.50
N ASN A 60 7.18 1.79 -5.53
CA ASN A 60 8.49 2.39 -5.76
C ASN A 60 8.85 3.37 -4.64
N MET A 61 7.88 4.14 -4.13
CA MET A 61 8.10 5.03 -3.00
C MET A 61 8.46 4.24 -1.74
N MET A 62 7.68 3.18 -1.44
CA MET A 62 7.93 2.32 -0.27
C MET A 62 9.32 1.70 -0.29
N MET A 63 9.82 1.36 -1.46
CA MET A 63 11.11 0.68 -1.64
C MET A 63 12.26 1.65 -1.88
N SER A 64 11.99 2.95 -1.97
CA SER A 64 13.03 3.95 -2.24
C SER A 64 13.82 4.29 -0.98
N ALA A 65 15.01 4.88 -1.18
CA ALA A 65 15.82 5.38 -0.08
C ALA A 65 15.18 6.57 0.64
N GLU A 66 14.16 7.19 0.06
CA GLU A 66 13.43 8.30 0.67
C GLU A 66 12.53 7.85 1.82
N VAL A 67 12.10 6.60 1.83
CA VAL A 67 11.28 6.02 2.88
C VAL A 67 12.12 5.02 3.64
N THR A 68 12.71 5.46 4.74
CA THR A 68 13.61 4.65 5.55
C THR A 68 12.91 3.74 6.56
N PRO A 69 11.73 4.10 7.14
CA PRO A 69 11.04 3.18 8.03
C PRO A 69 10.58 1.92 7.30
N PRO A 70 10.56 0.77 7.97
CA PRO A 70 9.93 -0.42 7.40
C PRO A 70 8.44 -0.18 7.20
N VAL A 71 7.91 -0.67 6.08
CA VAL A 71 6.48 -0.57 5.77
C VAL A 71 5.86 -1.94 5.95
N TRP A 72 4.94 -2.05 6.89
CA TRP A 72 4.21 -3.27 7.19
C TRP A 72 2.85 -3.22 6.49
N THR A 73 2.52 -4.27 5.76
CA THR A 73 1.27 -4.32 5.01
C THR A 73 0.32 -5.35 5.59
N THR A 74 -0.96 -5.00 5.63
CA THR A 74 -2.03 -5.88 6.11
C THR A 74 -3.17 -5.87 5.10
N GLY A 75 -3.49 -7.05 4.57
CA GLY A 75 -4.65 -7.23 3.71
C GLY A 75 -5.87 -7.61 4.51
N LEU A 76 -7.00 -6.98 4.25
CA LEU A 76 -8.27 -7.30 4.88
C LEU A 76 -9.42 -7.05 3.90
N GLY A 77 -10.48 -7.85 4.01
CA GLY A 77 -11.62 -7.75 3.09
C GLY A 77 -11.27 -8.28 1.72
N MET A 78 -10.81 -7.43 0.83
CA MET A 78 -10.38 -7.83 -0.51
C MET A 78 -9.05 -7.19 -0.88
N CYS A 79 -8.19 -7.96 -1.53
CA CYS A 79 -6.97 -7.47 -2.12
C CYS A 79 -6.85 -8.04 -3.52
N TYR A 80 -7.32 -7.32 -4.53
CA TYR A 80 -7.40 -7.80 -5.90
C TYR A 80 -6.40 -7.10 -6.80
N SER A 81 -5.82 -7.86 -7.73
CA SER A 81 -4.98 -7.31 -8.80
C SER A 81 -3.84 -6.44 -8.25
N ALA A 82 -3.80 -5.14 -8.61
CA ALA A 82 -2.77 -4.21 -8.16
C ALA A 82 -2.65 -4.12 -6.64
N ALA A 83 -3.75 -4.31 -5.90
CA ALA A 83 -3.73 -4.32 -4.44
C ALA A 83 -2.92 -5.49 -3.88
N THR A 84 -2.95 -6.65 -4.55
CA THR A 84 -2.13 -7.79 -4.16
C THR A 84 -0.64 -7.49 -4.31
N LEU A 85 -0.27 -6.78 -5.37
CA LEU A 85 1.13 -6.36 -5.58
C LEU A 85 1.58 -5.42 -4.46
N LEU A 86 0.72 -4.48 -4.08
CA LEU A 86 1.02 -3.54 -3.01
C LEU A 86 1.19 -4.27 -1.67
N LEU A 87 0.32 -5.23 -1.38
CA LEU A 87 0.43 -6.07 -0.17
C LEU A 87 1.78 -6.81 -0.15
N ALA A 88 2.17 -7.38 -1.28
CA ALA A 88 3.42 -8.13 -1.40
C ALA A 88 4.66 -7.27 -1.30
N ALA A 89 4.55 -5.96 -1.51
CA ALA A 89 5.67 -5.03 -1.46
C ALA A 89 6.06 -4.62 -0.03
N GLY A 90 5.29 -5.01 0.97
CA GLY A 90 5.63 -4.76 2.37
C GLY A 90 6.92 -5.46 2.80
N GLU A 91 7.46 -5.07 3.94
CA GLU A 91 8.66 -5.69 4.49
C GLU A 91 8.47 -7.19 4.68
N PRO A 92 9.39 -8.05 4.19
CA PRO A 92 9.33 -9.49 4.44
C PRO A 92 9.22 -9.80 5.93
N GLY A 93 8.29 -10.70 6.28
CA GLY A 93 7.99 -11.05 7.67
C GLY A 93 6.94 -10.17 8.32
N ASN A 94 6.60 -9.04 7.71
CA ASN A 94 5.61 -8.09 8.22
C ASN A 94 4.50 -7.80 7.20
N ARG A 95 4.17 -8.83 6.42
CA ARG A 95 3.04 -8.84 5.50
C ARG A 95 2.01 -9.81 6.05
N VAL A 96 0.83 -9.30 6.37
CA VAL A 96 -0.22 -10.07 7.04
C VAL A 96 -1.50 -10.04 6.22
N VAL A 97 -2.19 -11.16 6.17
CA VAL A 97 -3.52 -11.26 5.58
C VAL A 97 -4.46 -11.73 6.69
N LEU A 98 -5.49 -10.94 6.99
CA LEU A 98 -6.46 -11.31 8.00
C LEU A 98 -7.39 -12.42 7.48
N GLU A 99 -7.96 -13.20 8.41
CA GLU A 99 -8.92 -14.24 8.06
C GLU A 99 -10.06 -13.69 7.21
N ASP A 100 -10.60 -14.53 6.35
CA ASP A 100 -11.70 -14.19 5.44
C ASP A 100 -11.37 -13.11 4.41
N THR A 101 -10.08 -12.77 4.25
CA THR A 101 -9.64 -11.88 3.17
C THR A 101 -9.62 -12.64 1.86
N THR A 102 -10.21 -12.06 0.83
CA THR A 102 -10.16 -12.63 -0.52
C THR A 102 -9.00 -12.00 -1.29
N LEU A 103 -8.13 -12.84 -1.82
CA LEU A 103 -7.03 -12.41 -2.68
C LEU A 103 -7.34 -12.83 -4.12
N MET A 104 -7.06 -11.95 -5.06
CA MET A 104 -7.25 -12.26 -6.47
C MET A 104 -6.14 -11.62 -7.30
N ILE A 105 -5.47 -12.46 -8.10
CA ILE A 105 -4.45 -12.03 -9.04
C ILE A 105 -4.98 -12.27 -10.44
N HIS A 106 -5.07 -11.20 -11.23
CA HIS A 106 -5.45 -11.31 -12.62
C HIS A 106 -4.21 -11.37 -13.50
N LYS A 107 -4.27 -12.20 -14.54
CA LYS A 107 -3.29 -12.12 -15.60
C LYS A 107 -3.48 -10.77 -16.30
N LEU A 108 -2.42 -9.99 -16.40
CA LEU A 108 -2.46 -8.73 -17.12
C LEU A 108 -2.73 -9.02 -18.59
N LYS A 109 -3.81 -8.44 -19.12
CA LYS A 109 -4.10 -8.50 -20.53
C LYS A 109 -3.25 -7.46 -21.24
N ARG A 110 -2.50 -7.93 -22.22
CA ARG A 110 -1.82 -7.00 -23.13
C ARG A 110 -2.87 -6.34 -24.01
N PRO A 111 -2.76 -5.02 -24.23
CA PRO A 111 -3.59 -4.37 -25.24
C PRO A 111 -3.25 -5.04 -26.57
N GLY A 112 -4.28 -5.49 -27.21
CA GLY A 112 -4.10 -6.16 -28.44
C GLY A 112 -4.57 -6.23 -29.57
#